data_92347826783a965e1a3503952f7a3798
#
_entry.id   92347826783a965e1a3503952f7a3798
#
_cell.length_a   1.000
_cell.length_b   1.000
_cell.length_c   1.000
_cell.angle_alpha   90.00
_cell.angle_beta   90.00
_cell.angle_gamma   90.00
#
_symmetry.space_group_name_H-M   'P 1'
#
loop_
_entity.id
_entity.type
_entity.pdbx_description
1 polymer ?
#
loop_
_entity_poly.entity_id
_entity_poly.type
_entity_poly.pdbx_seq_one_letter_code
_entity_poly.pdbx_strand_id
1 'polypeptide(L)' 'MQNINYTALYADNADFRRYVDRYCVKHRISTVEALQHYLVQMAGRQYKEQTETIRKE' A
#
# COMPACT_ATOMS: atom_id res chain seq x y z
N MET A 1 4.59 10.66 -14.64
CA MET A 1 5.13 9.81 -13.59
C MET A 1 4.61 10.24 -12.24
N GLN A 2 4.13 9.31 -11.47
CA GLN A 2 3.50 9.65 -10.21
C GLN A 2 4.33 9.21 -9.04
N ASN A 3 4.46 10.11 -8.09
CA ASN A 3 5.07 9.77 -6.81
C ASN A 3 3.97 9.51 -5.81
N ILE A 4 3.83 8.26 -5.45
CA ILE A 4 2.84 7.88 -4.45
C ILE A 4 3.52 7.86 -3.09
N ASN A 5 2.89 8.54 -2.15
CA ASN A 5 3.36 8.46 -0.77
C ASN A 5 2.75 7.21 -0.15
N TYR A 6 3.53 6.15 -0.13
CA TYR A 6 3.02 4.87 0.35
C TYR A 6 2.74 4.85 1.84
N THR A 7 3.44 5.69 2.59
CA THR A 7 3.15 5.81 4.01
C THR A 7 1.77 6.40 4.24
N ALA A 8 1.43 7.43 3.48
CA ALA A 8 0.10 8.03 3.58
C ALA A 8 -0.96 7.06 3.10
N LEU A 9 -0.67 6.32 2.05
CA LEU A 9 -1.61 5.34 1.54
C LEU A 9 -1.86 4.25 2.58
N TYR A 10 -0.83 3.82 3.27
CA TYR A 10 -0.96 2.83 4.34
C TYR A 10 -1.92 3.34 5.42
N ALA A 11 -1.83 4.62 5.75
CA ALA A 11 -2.68 5.20 6.78
C ALA A 11 -4.13 5.35 6.30
N ASP A 12 -4.32 5.67 5.02
CA ASP A 12 -5.63 6.02 4.50
C ASP A 12 -6.41 4.83 3.95
N ASN A 13 -5.72 3.85 3.42
CA ASN A 13 -6.38 2.73 2.73
C ASN A 13 -6.32 1.49 3.60
N ALA A 14 -7.46 1.08 4.14
CA ALA A 14 -7.51 -0.05 5.07
C ALA A 14 -7.09 -1.35 4.39
N ASP A 15 -7.46 -1.53 3.13
CA ASP A 15 -7.11 -2.75 2.41
C ASP A 15 -5.60 -2.85 2.19
N PHE A 16 -4.98 -1.73 1.82
CA PHE A 16 -3.55 -1.71 1.64
C PHE A 16 -2.83 -1.94 2.96
N ARG A 17 -3.34 -1.33 4.05
CA ARG A 17 -2.75 -1.52 5.36
C ARG A 17 -2.77 -2.99 5.76
N ARG A 18 -3.89 -3.65 5.52
CA ARG A 18 -4.00 -5.07 5.84
C ARG A 18 -3.00 -5.89 5.03
N TYR A 19 -2.86 -5.57 3.76
CA TYR A 19 -1.90 -6.26 2.90
C TYR A 19 -0.48 -6.06 3.43
N VAL A 20 -0.12 -4.82 3.77
CA VAL A 20 1.23 -4.52 4.26
C VAL A 20 1.49 -5.23 5.58
N ASP A 21 0.51 -5.20 6.49
CA ASP A 21 0.69 -5.85 7.78
C ASP A 21 0.94 -7.34 7.60
N ARG A 22 0.19 -7.96 6.71
CA ARG A 22 0.36 -9.39 6.45
C ARG A 22 1.73 -9.66 5.83
N TYR A 23 2.15 -8.79 4.93
CA TYR A 23 3.46 -8.91 4.31
C TYR A 23 4.58 -8.81 5.34
N CYS A 24 4.45 -7.86 6.28
CA CYS A 24 5.44 -7.69 7.32
C CYS A 24 5.57 -8.94 8.18
N VAL A 25 4.44 -9.52 8.55
CA VAL A 25 4.46 -10.73 9.38
C VAL A 25 5.09 -11.89 8.62
N LYS A 26 4.71 -12.04 7.36
CA LYS A 26 5.20 -13.16 6.54
C LYS A 26 6.70 -13.09 6.35
N HIS A 27 7.22 -11.90 6.12
CA HIS A 27 8.64 -11.73 5.80
C HIS A 27 9.45 -11.24 7.00
N ARG A 28 8.80 -11.00 8.13
CA ARG A 28 9.46 -10.59 9.37
C ARG A 28 10.26 -9.32 9.17
N ILE A 29 9.63 -8.34 8.56
CA ILE A 29 10.25 -7.04 8.34
C ILE A 29 9.36 -5.96 8.92
N SER A 30 9.91 -4.75 9.06
CA SER A 30 9.15 -3.63 9.59
C SER A 30 8.23 -3.05 8.53
N THR A 31 7.26 -2.25 8.97
CA THR A 31 6.35 -1.57 8.07
C THR A 31 7.12 -0.64 7.12
N VAL A 32 8.08 0.10 7.66
CA VAL A 32 8.87 1.01 6.84
C VAL A 32 9.59 0.23 5.73
N GLU A 33 10.17 -0.88 6.08
CA GLU A 33 10.89 -1.70 5.11
C GLU A 33 9.93 -2.26 4.08
N ALA A 34 8.76 -2.71 4.50
CA ALA A 34 7.77 -3.26 3.58
C ALA A 34 7.32 -2.20 2.58
N LEU A 35 7.12 -0.97 3.04
CA LEU A 35 6.65 0.09 2.16
C LEU A 35 7.68 0.49 1.11
N GLN A 36 8.93 0.10 1.29
CA GLN A 36 9.97 0.34 0.29
C GLN A 36 10.11 -0.82 -0.67
N HIS A 37 9.40 -1.90 -0.42
CA HIS A 37 9.53 -3.08 -1.24
C HIS A 37 8.77 -2.93 -2.55
N TYR A 38 9.40 -3.36 -3.65
CA TYR A 38 8.82 -3.21 -4.97
C TYR A 38 7.43 -3.84 -5.07
N LEU A 39 7.28 -5.06 -4.56
CA LEU A 39 6.00 -5.77 -4.68
C LEU A 39 4.91 -5.07 -3.88
N VAL A 40 5.26 -4.55 -2.71
CA VAL A 40 4.30 -3.83 -1.90
C VAL A 40 3.87 -2.55 -2.60
N GLN A 41 4.80 -1.86 -3.24
CA GLN A 41 4.49 -0.63 -3.95
C GLN A 41 3.57 -0.90 -5.13
N MET A 42 3.79 -2.00 -5.83
CA MET A 42 2.89 -2.37 -6.93
C MET A 42 1.47 -2.60 -6.42
N ALA A 43 1.35 -3.32 -5.32
CA ALA A 43 0.03 -3.55 -4.73
C ALA A 43 -0.61 -2.24 -4.29
N GLY A 44 0.19 -1.34 -3.72
CA GLY A 44 -0.32 -0.05 -3.29
C GLY A 44 -0.90 0.75 -4.43
N ARG A 45 -0.24 0.72 -5.58
CA ARG A 45 -0.75 1.44 -6.74
C ARG A 45 -2.12 0.91 -7.17
N GLN A 46 -2.29 -0.40 -7.13
CA GLN A 46 -3.56 -1.00 -7.51
C GLN A 46 -4.66 -0.63 -6.53
N TYR A 47 -4.36 -0.68 -5.24
CA TYR A 47 -5.35 -0.30 -4.24
C TYR A 47 -5.74 1.16 -4.36
N LYS A 48 -4.76 2.02 -4.64
CA LYS A 48 -5.03 3.43 -4.79
C LYS A 48 -5.94 3.68 -5.98
N GLU A 49 -5.68 3.02 -7.10
CA GLU A 49 -6.50 3.19 -8.28
C GLU A 49 -7.92 2.71 -8.05
N GLN A 50 -8.08 1.60 -7.35
CA GLN A 50 -9.41 1.10 -7.05
C GLN A 50 -10.19 2.09 -6.19
N THR A 51 -9.53 2.65 -5.20
CA THR A 51 -10.19 3.61 -4.33
C THR A 51 -10.60 4.86 -5.10
N GLU A 52 -9.72 5.35 -5.95
CA GLU A 52 -10.01 6.54 -6.72
C GLU A 52 -11.14 6.29 -7.70
N THR A 53 -11.17 5.11 -8.30
CA THR A 53 -12.24 4.77 -9.22
C THR A 53 -13.59 4.78 -8.53
N ILE A 54 -13.65 4.22 -7.33
CA ILE A 54 -14.89 4.20 -6.57
C ILE A 54 -15.30 5.63 -6.24
N ARG A 55 -14.35 6.47 -5.89
CA ARG A 55 -14.67 7.84 -5.53
C ARG A 55 -15.22 8.66 -6.68
N LYS A 56 -14.81 8.33 -7.87
CA LYS A 56 -15.27 9.10 -9.02
C LYS A 56 -16.75 8.95 -9.27
N GLU A 57 -17.33 7.96 -8.67
CA GLU A 57 -18.77 7.86 -8.73
C GLU A 57 -19.42 9.04 -8.01
#